data_a45419b31c00e84b4d837230f6cc19d1
#
_entry.id   a45419b31c00e84b4d837230f6cc19d1
#
_cell.length_a   1.000
_cell.length_b   1.000
_cell.length_c   1.000
_cell.angle_alpha   90.00
_cell.angle_beta   90.00
_cell.angle_gamma   90.00
#
_symmetry.space_group_name_H-M   'P 1'
#
loop_
_entity.id
_entity.type
_entity.pdbx_description
1 polymer ?
#
loop_
_entity_poly.entity_id
_entity_poly.type
_entity_poly.pdbx_seq_one_letter_code
_entity_poly.pdbx_strand_id
1 'polypeptide(L)'
;MEAIASRRRNQPAPPHVLFEDLCDPHRQPVRPWLLLLDDEVEPAVLESHQYDRVIWSSLWLKRPDARVQFDLADGDGGADLRWTLFVEEPPPDATLFKHMCQRIGELINANLRYTYGQ
;
A
#
# COMPACT_ATOMS: atom_id res chain seq x y z
N MET A 1 -12.80 11.14 -8.03
CA MET A 1 -11.53 10.39 -7.92
C MET A 1 -11.66 9.07 -8.66
N GLU A 2 -10.65 8.68 -9.39
CA GLU A 2 -10.74 7.56 -10.31
C GLU A 2 -9.68 6.51 -10.00
N ALA A 3 -10.08 5.23 -10.00
CA ALA A 3 -9.16 4.11 -9.86
C ALA A 3 -8.43 3.90 -11.19
N ILE A 4 -7.11 4.00 -11.17
CA ILE A 4 -6.30 3.86 -12.40
C ILE A 4 -5.48 2.58 -12.41
N ALA A 5 -5.33 1.88 -11.30
CA ALA A 5 -4.65 0.59 -11.22
C ALA A 5 -5.15 -0.18 -10.00
N SER A 6 -5.13 -1.50 -10.11
CA SER A 6 -5.48 -2.41 -9.02
C SER A 6 -4.75 -3.72 -9.22
N ARG A 7 -4.19 -4.27 -8.14
CA ARG A 7 -3.48 -5.56 -8.15
C ARG A 7 -3.81 -6.33 -6.88
N ARG A 8 -3.94 -7.65 -7.00
CA ARG A 8 -4.18 -8.53 -5.87
C ARG A 8 -3.07 -9.55 -5.77
N ARG A 9 -2.64 -9.84 -4.53
CA ARG A 9 -1.67 -10.88 -4.27
C ARG A 9 -1.91 -11.48 -2.88
N ASN A 10 -1.69 -12.79 -2.75
CA ASN A 10 -1.72 -13.48 -1.47
C ASN A 10 -0.50 -13.07 -0.64
N GLN A 11 -0.71 -12.85 0.67
CA GLN A 11 0.32 -12.52 1.63
C GLN A 11 0.41 -13.59 2.71
N PRO A 12 1.60 -13.84 3.30
CA PRO A 12 1.78 -14.92 4.27
C PRO A 12 1.26 -14.61 5.68
N ALA A 13 0.81 -13.40 5.94
CA ALA A 13 0.29 -12.99 7.24
C ALA A 13 -1.25 -12.90 7.20
N PRO A 14 -1.93 -13.10 8.34
CA PRO A 14 -3.39 -12.97 8.39
C PRO A 14 -3.85 -11.52 8.26
N PRO A 15 -5.14 -11.29 7.90
CA PRO A 15 -5.65 -9.92 7.67
C PRO A 15 -5.42 -8.95 8.82
N HIS A 16 -5.58 -9.38 10.08
CA HIS A 16 -5.41 -8.48 11.21
C HIS A 16 -3.96 -7.98 11.37
N VAL A 17 -2.98 -8.81 11.02
CA VAL A 17 -1.57 -8.43 11.07
C VAL A 17 -1.25 -7.41 9.98
N LEU A 18 -1.70 -7.68 8.75
CA LEU A 18 -1.54 -6.74 7.64
C LEU A 18 -2.23 -5.41 7.93
N PHE A 19 -3.45 -5.47 8.47
CA PHE A 19 -4.20 -4.28 8.84
C PHE A 19 -3.41 -3.40 9.83
N GLU A 20 -2.87 -4.01 10.88
CA GLU A 20 -2.09 -3.28 11.87
C GLU A 20 -0.81 -2.67 11.28
N ASP A 21 -0.11 -3.41 10.41
CA ASP A 21 1.09 -2.91 9.76
C ASP A 21 0.79 -1.75 8.79
N LEU A 22 -0.32 -1.81 8.09
CA LEU A 22 -0.73 -0.74 7.18
C LEU A 22 -1.22 0.51 7.93
N CYS A 23 -1.88 0.34 9.08
CA CYS A 23 -2.33 1.45 9.91
C CYS A 23 -1.20 2.10 10.68
N ASP A 24 -0.17 1.33 11.05
CA ASP A 24 1.01 1.82 11.77
C ASP A 24 2.27 1.18 11.18
N PRO A 25 2.79 1.74 10.08
CA PRO A 25 3.95 1.16 9.40
C PRO A 25 5.23 1.08 10.24
N HIS A 26 5.30 1.83 11.35
CA HIS A 26 6.47 1.87 12.23
C HIS A 26 6.30 1.09 13.53
N ARG A 27 5.24 0.31 13.66
CA ARG A 27 4.96 -0.42 14.92
C ARG A 27 6.01 -1.48 15.27
N GLN A 28 6.83 -1.89 14.28
CA GLN A 28 7.94 -2.81 14.51
C GLN A 28 9.25 -2.16 14.06
N PRO A 29 9.88 -1.34 14.90
CA PRO A 29 11.05 -0.57 14.49
C PRO A 29 12.26 -1.42 14.13
N VAL A 30 12.32 -2.67 14.58
CA VAL A 30 13.43 -3.59 14.24
C VAL A 30 13.28 -4.19 12.83
N ARG A 31 12.13 -4.01 12.20
CA ARG A 31 11.86 -4.53 10.85
C ARG A 31 11.21 -3.45 10.00
N PRO A 32 11.92 -2.36 9.69
CA PRO A 32 11.35 -1.29 8.88
C PRO A 32 11.05 -1.78 7.48
N TRP A 33 9.86 -1.46 6.98
CA TRP A 33 9.46 -1.85 5.63
C TRP A 33 8.99 -0.68 4.78
N LEU A 34 8.49 0.40 5.39
CA LEU A 34 8.09 1.61 4.67
C LEU A 34 9.33 2.44 4.36
N LEU A 35 10.11 1.98 3.38
CA LEU A 35 11.38 2.59 3.00
C LEU A 35 11.14 3.50 1.81
N LEU A 36 11.02 4.79 2.09
CA LEU A 36 10.64 5.80 1.11
C LEU A 36 11.84 6.30 0.31
N LEU A 37 11.57 6.68 -0.95
CA LEU A 37 12.55 7.33 -1.82
C LEU A 37 12.50 8.85 -1.60
N ASP A 38 13.47 9.58 -2.19
CA ASP A 38 13.58 11.03 -2.01
C ASP A 38 12.36 11.80 -2.53
N ASP A 39 11.66 11.26 -3.53
CA ASP A 39 10.47 11.87 -4.10
C ASP A 39 9.17 11.47 -3.38
N GLU A 40 9.30 10.72 -2.28
CA GLU A 40 8.17 10.17 -1.55
C GLU A 40 8.03 10.79 -0.17
N VAL A 41 6.81 10.77 0.35
CA VAL A 41 6.48 11.23 1.69
C VAL A 41 5.72 10.15 2.44
N GLU A 42 5.81 10.17 3.76
CA GLU A 42 5.07 9.23 4.59
C GLU A 42 3.57 9.47 4.46
N PRO A 43 2.79 8.43 4.12
CA PRO A 43 1.35 8.58 4.01
C PRO A 43 0.69 8.65 5.38
N ALA A 44 -0.44 9.33 5.44
CA ALA A 44 -1.34 9.28 6.58
C ALA A 44 -2.45 8.27 6.31
N VAL A 45 -2.95 7.64 7.35
CA VAL A 45 -4.15 6.79 7.25
C VAL A 45 -5.35 7.70 7.22
N LEU A 46 -6.02 7.77 6.07
CA LEU A 46 -7.21 8.60 5.88
C LEU A 46 -8.46 7.91 6.36
N GLU A 47 -8.51 6.59 6.23
CA GLU A 47 -9.66 5.78 6.59
C GLU A 47 -9.19 4.36 6.89
N SER A 48 -9.82 3.73 7.87
CA SER A 48 -9.57 2.33 8.18
C SER A 48 -10.86 1.65 8.62
N HIS A 49 -11.00 0.40 8.22
CA HIS A 49 -12.11 -0.47 8.63
C HIS A 49 -11.52 -1.82 9.00
N GLN A 50 -11.65 -2.16 10.26
CA GLN A 50 -11.06 -3.36 10.89
C GLN A 50 -11.78 -4.62 10.39
N TYR A 51 -11.13 -5.61 9.82
CA TYR A 51 -9.70 -5.77 9.42
C TYR A 51 -9.63 -5.90 7.89
N ASP A 52 -10.44 -5.16 7.16
CA ASP A 52 -10.65 -5.38 5.73
C ASP A 52 -10.26 -4.20 4.83
N ARG A 53 -10.04 -2.99 5.38
CA ARG A 53 -9.69 -1.84 4.53
C ARG A 53 -8.82 -0.82 5.25
N VAL A 54 -7.81 -0.32 4.53
CA VAL A 54 -7.01 0.83 4.94
C VAL A 54 -6.83 1.72 3.71
N ILE A 55 -7.00 3.04 3.87
CA ILE A 55 -6.76 4.01 2.79
C ILE A 55 -5.67 4.97 3.25
N TRP A 56 -4.61 5.05 2.45
CA TRP A 56 -3.48 5.96 2.65
C TRP A 56 -3.62 7.22 1.83
N SER A 57 -3.14 8.35 2.35
CA SER A 57 -2.86 9.54 1.57
C SER A 57 -1.70 9.28 0.60
N SER A 58 -1.43 10.25 -0.27
CA SER A 58 -0.40 10.09 -1.29
C SER A 58 0.99 9.86 -0.69
N LEU A 59 1.76 8.99 -1.35
CA LEU A 59 3.18 8.79 -1.12
C LEU A 59 4.04 9.74 -1.95
N TRP A 60 3.45 10.45 -2.94
CA TRP A 60 4.22 11.15 -3.95
C TRP A 60 3.96 12.66 -3.93
N LEU A 61 5.07 13.43 -3.83
CA LEU A 61 5.01 14.89 -3.85
C LEU A 61 4.42 15.44 -5.15
N LYS A 62 4.66 14.74 -6.28
CA LYS A 62 4.16 15.15 -7.60
C LYS A 62 2.65 14.95 -7.76
N ARG A 63 2.05 14.07 -6.97
CA ARG A 63 0.61 13.77 -7.03
C ARG A 63 0.03 13.73 -5.63
N PRO A 64 -0.07 14.89 -4.96
CA PRO A 64 -0.61 14.92 -3.59
C PRO A 64 -2.07 14.50 -3.50
N ASP A 65 -2.79 14.46 -4.60
CA ASP A 65 -4.17 13.98 -4.70
C ASP A 65 -4.31 12.46 -4.65
N ALA A 66 -3.22 11.72 -4.93
CA ALA A 66 -3.29 10.26 -5.04
C ALA A 66 -3.67 9.62 -3.69
N ARG A 67 -4.33 8.47 -3.78
CA ARG A 67 -4.66 7.63 -2.62
C ARG A 67 -4.41 6.18 -2.95
N VAL A 68 -3.98 5.42 -1.95
CA VAL A 68 -3.79 3.97 -2.09
C VAL A 68 -4.75 3.30 -1.11
N GLN A 69 -5.67 2.50 -1.66
CA GLN A 69 -6.61 1.73 -0.87
C GLN A 69 -6.15 0.28 -0.81
N PHE A 70 -6.13 -0.28 0.40
CA PHE A 70 -5.82 -1.69 0.62
C PHE A 70 -7.08 -2.39 1.06
N ASP A 71 -7.45 -3.46 0.37
CA ASP A 71 -8.55 -4.34 0.74
C ASP A 71 -7.98 -5.69 1.13
N LEU A 72 -8.40 -6.20 2.28
CA LEU A 72 -7.88 -7.42 2.89
C LEU A 72 -9.00 -8.43 3.05
N ALA A 73 -8.69 -9.68 2.76
CA ALA A 73 -9.61 -10.81 2.96
C ALA A 73 -8.80 -12.03 3.36
N ASP A 74 -9.46 -13.02 3.98
CA ASP A 74 -8.82 -14.29 4.26
C ASP A 74 -8.36 -14.93 2.96
N GLY A 75 -7.18 -15.54 2.98
CA GLY A 75 -6.61 -16.24 1.85
C GLY A 75 -5.82 -17.46 2.31
N ASP A 76 -5.40 -18.28 1.37
CA ASP A 76 -4.67 -19.52 1.65
C ASP A 76 -3.34 -19.22 2.35
N GLY A 77 -3.23 -19.67 3.60
CA GLY A 77 -2.01 -19.50 4.40
C GLY A 77 -1.75 -18.08 4.85
N GLY A 78 -2.75 -17.19 4.81
CA GLY A 78 -2.58 -15.80 5.21
C GLY A 78 -3.76 -14.95 4.77
N ALA A 79 -3.50 -13.93 3.94
CA ALA A 79 -4.51 -13.01 3.46
C ALA A 79 -4.35 -12.71 1.99
N ASP A 80 -5.47 -12.39 1.32
CA ASP A 80 -5.43 -11.78 0.01
C ASP A 80 -5.45 -10.27 0.20
N LEU A 81 -4.46 -9.59 -0.35
CA LEU A 81 -4.34 -8.14 -0.32
C LEU A 81 -4.52 -7.59 -1.73
N ARG A 82 -5.48 -6.67 -1.88
CA ARG A 82 -5.64 -5.90 -3.11
C ARG A 82 -5.29 -4.45 -2.81
N TRP A 83 -4.38 -3.86 -3.58
CA TRP A 83 -4.20 -2.43 -3.55
C TRP A 83 -4.83 -1.79 -4.78
N THR A 84 -5.38 -0.60 -4.61
CA THR A 84 -5.99 0.18 -5.69
C THR A 84 -5.45 1.60 -5.60
N LEU A 85 -4.98 2.12 -6.73
CA LEU A 85 -4.46 3.49 -6.83
C LEU A 85 -5.53 4.40 -7.41
N PHE A 86 -5.88 5.43 -6.64
CA PHE A 86 -6.86 6.45 -7.04
C PHE A 86 -6.16 7.79 -7.27
N VAL A 87 -6.60 8.52 -8.29
CA VAL A 87 -6.11 9.88 -8.58
C VAL A 87 -7.24 10.77 -9.05
N GLU A 88 -7.05 12.09 -8.92
CA GLU A 88 -7.91 13.08 -9.56
C GLU A 88 -7.50 13.26 -11.02
N GLU A 89 -8.39 13.84 -11.84
CA GLU A 89 -8.08 14.23 -13.20
C GLU A 89 -7.03 15.37 -13.22
N PRO A 90 -6.09 15.38 -14.15
CA PRO A 90 -5.81 14.35 -15.18
C PRO A 90 -4.99 13.20 -14.61
N PRO A 91 -5.06 12.00 -15.21
CA PRO A 91 -4.21 10.89 -14.77
C PRO A 91 -2.73 11.20 -15.03
N PRO A 92 -1.80 10.57 -14.26
CA PRO A 92 -0.37 10.76 -14.50
C PRO A 92 0.04 10.23 -15.87
N ASP A 93 1.15 10.77 -16.40
CA ASP A 93 1.71 10.23 -17.64
C ASP A 93 2.18 8.79 -17.44
N ALA A 94 2.51 8.10 -18.54
CA ALA A 94 2.86 6.69 -18.50
C ALA A 94 4.08 6.40 -17.63
N THR A 95 5.07 7.27 -17.63
CA THR A 95 6.30 7.10 -16.84
C THR A 95 6.01 7.20 -15.36
N LEU A 96 5.28 8.21 -14.94
CA LEU A 96 4.91 8.40 -13.53
C LEU A 96 3.96 7.30 -13.08
N PHE A 97 2.98 6.93 -13.89
CA PHE A 97 2.06 5.85 -13.59
C PHE A 97 2.80 4.55 -13.31
N LYS A 98 3.75 4.19 -14.19
CA LYS A 98 4.54 2.97 -14.01
C LYS A 98 5.36 3.02 -12.72
N HIS A 99 5.98 4.17 -12.43
CA HIS A 99 6.75 4.38 -11.21
C HIS A 99 5.87 4.18 -9.96
N MET A 100 4.70 4.81 -9.94
CA MET A 100 3.77 4.71 -8.81
C MET A 100 3.35 3.26 -8.55
N CYS A 101 2.92 2.55 -9.59
CA CYS A 101 2.52 1.13 -9.45
C CYS A 101 3.69 0.25 -8.98
N GLN A 102 4.87 0.46 -9.53
CA GLN A 102 6.07 -0.29 -9.17
C GLN A 102 6.43 -0.06 -7.70
N ARG A 103 6.33 1.18 -7.23
CA ARG A 103 6.65 1.50 -5.83
C ARG A 103 5.68 0.86 -4.85
N ILE A 104 4.38 0.86 -5.15
CA ILE A 104 3.41 0.16 -4.30
C ILE A 104 3.76 -1.32 -4.22
N GLY A 105 4.05 -1.94 -5.37
CA GLY A 105 4.46 -3.34 -5.43
C GLY A 105 5.71 -3.64 -4.62
N GLU A 106 6.74 -2.78 -4.70
CA GLU A 106 7.97 -2.95 -3.93
C GLU A 106 7.72 -2.83 -2.42
N LEU A 107 6.95 -1.82 -2.00
CA LEU A 107 6.68 -1.62 -0.57
C LEU A 107 5.86 -2.77 0.02
N ILE A 108 4.87 -3.27 -0.70
CA ILE A 108 3.94 -4.28 -0.18
C ILE A 108 4.43 -5.70 -0.46
N ASN A 109 4.81 -6.00 -1.70
CA ASN A 109 5.11 -7.38 -2.12
C ASN A 109 6.58 -7.76 -1.96
N ALA A 110 7.44 -6.79 -1.65
CA ALA A 110 8.84 -7.06 -1.32
C ALA A 110 9.12 -6.68 0.13
N ASN A 111 9.07 -5.38 0.46
CA ASN A 111 9.49 -4.91 1.78
C ASN A 111 8.59 -5.42 2.92
N LEU A 112 7.29 -5.19 2.83
CA LEU A 112 6.36 -5.65 3.87
C LEU A 112 6.33 -7.17 3.94
N ARG A 113 6.22 -7.83 2.79
CA ARG A 113 6.18 -9.29 2.72
C ARG A 113 7.42 -9.93 3.34
N TYR A 114 8.58 -9.33 3.12
CA TYR A 114 9.84 -9.80 3.70
C TYR A 114 9.80 -9.83 5.24
N THR A 115 9.08 -8.90 5.87
CA THR A 115 8.97 -8.87 7.33
C THR A 115 8.27 -10.11 7.89
N TYR A 116 7.52 -10.83 7.06
CA TYR A 116 6.83 -12.07 7.44
C TYR A 116 7.65 -13.34 7.13
N GLY A 117 8.92 -13.17 6.76
CA GLY A 117 9.83 -14.28 6.51
C GLY A 117 9.75 -14.89 5.11
N GLN A 118 9.25 -14.15 4.16
CA GLN A 118 9.11 -14.62 2.76
C GLN A 118 10.13 -14.03 1.82
#